data_e028cdc7f9b9d6666f8622c5cb1b5c62
#
_entry.id   e028cdc7f9b9d6666f8622c5cb1b5c62
#
_cell.length_a   1.000
_cell.length_b   1.000
_cell.length_c   1.000
_cell.angle_alpha   90.00
_cell.angle_beta   90.00
_cell.angle_gamma   90.00
#
_symmetry.space_group_name_H-M   'P 1'
#
loop_
_entity.id
_entity.type
_entity.pdbx_description
1 polymer ?
#
loop_
_entity_poly.entity_id
_entity_poly.type
_entity_poly.pdbx_seq_one_letter_code
_entity_poly.pdbx_strand_id
1 'polypeptide(L)'
;MNTQYKLYPYRWVVLAAFAFINLTIQTLWIAYAPITGPAAKFYGVTDLQIGYFAMSFMIAFVPLSIPVSWLIDTYGFRIAVSIGALLMGIFGIVRGFAGANYTLALWSTFGLAAAQPFLLNAWTKVPANWFAMEERATAVGIVTLGNLVGTALGMVLTPILFESMTIPNIQLMYGGVAAFSAVLFVLLARETPPTPPCAPGQEVRALMLDGLKYSFTVKAFWFTLLVSFIGLGIFNGVTTWIEGIIRPRGFSPTDAGTLGALMIVGGVIGAVLMPALSDKQRKRQLFLYIAFLGSIPGMAGLTYATSSTLLYASAFVLGFFLTSAMPIAMQYAAEVTHPTPEGTSNGLIQLFGQGAVVFVYIMEAMKSADGSFTPALLLAMGLLLASLFFVSQMKDKAQ
;
A
#
# COMPACT_ATOMS: atom_id res chain seq x y z
N MET A 1 -19.93 -16.41 -35.67
CA MET A 1 -20.89 -15.90 -34.69
C MET A 1 -20.31 -14.57 -34.17
N ASN A 2 -20.95 -13.43 -34.50
CA ASN A 2 -20.56 -12.15 -33.94
C ASN A 2 -20.98 -12.15 -32.46
N THR A 3 -20.07 -12.51 -31.58
CA THR A 3 -20.24 -12.32 -30.15
C THR A 3 -20.15 -10.82 -29.90
N GLN A 4 -21.30 -10.14 -29.87
CA GLN A 4 -21.37 -8.75 -29.41
C GLN A 4 -21.07 -8.74 -27.92
N TYR A 5 -19.86 -8.26 -27.56
CA TYR A 5 -19.49 -8.02 -26.19
C TYR A 5 -20.35 -6.90 -25.63
N LYS A 6 -21.05 -7.15 -24.52
CA LYS A 6 -21.93 -6.17 -23.90
C LYS A 6 -21.35 -5.69 -22.58
N LEU A 7 -21.11 -4.38 -22.48
CA LEU A 7 -20.68 -3.75 -21.24
C LEU A 7 -21.91 -3.36 -20.40
N TYR A 8 -21.98 -3.90 -19.18
CA TYR A 8 -23.08 -3.63 -18.25
C TYR A 8 -22.74 -2.44 -17.33
N PRO A 9 -23.65 -1.46 -17.15
CA PRO A 9 -23.41 -0.36 -16.21
C PRO A 9 -23.16 -0.82 -14.78
N TYR A 10 -23.65 -1.99 -14.40
CA TYR A 10 -23.43 -2.59 -13.08
C TYR A 10 -21.94 -2.83 -12.74
N ARG A 11 -21.05 -2.85 -13.74
CA ARG A 11 -19.59 -2.92 -13.54
C ARG A 11 -19.07 -1.83 -12.61
N TRP A 12 -19.66 -0.62 -12.70
CA TRP A 12 -19.27 0.50 -11.83
C TRP A 12 -19.72 0.30 -10.39
N VAL A 13 -20.85 -0.36 -10.15
CA VAL A 13 -21.33 -0.71 -8.80
C VAL A 13 -20.36 -1.72 -8.14
N VAL A 14 -19.97 -2.75 -8.88
CA VAL A 14 -18.99 -3.74 -8.38
C VAL A 14 -17.65 -3.08 -8.10
N LEU A 15 -17.17 -2.22 -9.01
CA LEU A 15 -15.91 -1.49 -8.84
C LEU A 15 -15.97 -0.54 -7.64
N ALA A 16 -17.06 0.22 -7.47
CA ALA A 16 -17.22 1.14 -6.35
C ALA A 16 -17.25 0.40 -5.01
N ALA A 17 -17.98 -0.73 -4.92
CA ALA A 17 -18.01 -1.54 -3.72
C ALA A 17 -16.60 -2.11 -3.41
N PHE A 18 -15.86 -2.55 -4.44
CA PHE A 18 -14.50 -3.04 -4.29
C PHE A 18 -13.51 -1.94 -3.91
N ALA A 19 -13.60 -0.76 -4.51
CA ALA A 19 -12.78 0.40 -4.14
C ALA A 19 -13.06 0.85 -2.70
N PHE A 20 -14.32 0.79 -2.26
CA PHE A 20 -14.71 1.19 -0.91
C PHE A 20 -14.15 0.25 0.18
N ILE A 21 -14.17 -1.08 -0.02
CA ILE A 21 -13.54 -1.98 0.94
C ILE A 21 -12.01 -1.83 0.96
N ASN A 22 -11.40 -1.53 -0.19
CA ASN A 22 -9.96 -1.24 -0.28
C ASN A 22 -9.60 0.08 0.42
N LEU A 23 -10.40 1.13 0.29
CA LEU A 23 -10.27 2.37 1.05
C LEU A 23 -10.34 2.08 2.56
N THR A 24 -11.32 1.28 2.97
CA THR A 24 -11.58 0.99 4.39
C THR A 24 -10.42 0.22 5.03
N ILE A 25 -9.90 -0.83 4.36
CA ILE A 25 -8.78 -1.61 4.94
C ILE A 25 -7.52 -0.76 5.10
N GLN A 26 -7.26 0.17 4.20
CA GLN A 26 -6.11 1.06 4.30
C GLN A 26 -6.27 2.11 5.41
N THR A 27 -7.47 2.61 5.62
CA THR A 27 -7.77 3.47 6.78
C THR A 27 -7.50 2.72 8.09
N LEU A 28 -7.96 1.47 8.19
CA LEU A 28 -7.75 0.62 9.38
C LEU A 28 -6.27 0.27 9.61
N TRP A 29 -5.51 0.06 8.53
CA TRP A 29 -4.08 -0.25 8.59
C TRP A 29 -3.27 0.86 9.25
N ILE A 30 -3.50 2.12 8.82
CA ILE A 30 -2.63 3.23 9.20
C ILE A 30 -3.14 4.05 10.41
N ALA A 31 -4.34 3.73 10.92
CA ALA A 31 -5.05 4.52 11.93
C ALA A 31 -4.24 4.86 13.19
N TYR A 32 -3.31 4.01 13.62
CA TYR A 32 -2.51 4.27 14.82
C TYR A 32 -1.24 5.09 14.54
N ALA A 33 -0.76 5.15 13.30
CA ALA A 33 0.50 5.81 12.96
C ALA A 33 0.57 7.30 13.36
N PRO A 34 -0.45 8.15 13.11
CA PRO A 34 -0.39 9.54 13.48
C PRO A 34 -0.61 9.81 14.97
N ILE A 35 -0.97 8.81 15.77
CA ILE A 35 -1.21 8.89 17.21
C ILE A 35 -0.38 7.86 18.01
N THR A 36 0.79 7.46 17.52
CA THR A 36 1.62 6.41 18.14
C THR A 36 1.91 6.69 19.60
N GLY A 37 2.37 7.88 19.96
CA GLY A 37 2.67 8.26 21.34
C GLY A 37 1.45 8.29 22.26
N PRO A 38 0.36 8.98 21.89
CA PRO A 38 -0.90 8.91 22.63
C PRO A 38 -1.43 7.49 22.81
N ALA A 39 -1.35 6.65 21.77
CA ALA A 39 -1.80 5.26 21.85
C ALA A 39 -0.90 4.41 22.76
N ALA A 40 0.42 4.60 22.72
CA ALA A 40 1.35 3.93 23.63
C ALA A 40 1.03 4.26 25.10
N LYS A 41 0.77 5.52 25.39
CA LYS A 41 0.34 5.97 26.72
C LYS A 41 -1.01 5.39 27.13
N PHE A 42 -1.99 5.32 26.22
CA PHE A 42 -3.32 4.79 26.48
C PHE A 42 -3.30 3.30 26.83
N TYR A 43 -2.53 2.50 26.06
CA TYR A 43 -2.40 1.05 26.29
C TYR A 43 -1.36 0.68 27.36
N GLY A 44 -0.53 1.62 27.81
CA GLY A 44 0.57 1.36 28.75
C GLY A 44 1.70 0.52 28.13
N VAL A 45 1.99 0.73 26.86
CA VAL A 45 2.95 -0.06 26.05
C VAL A 45 3.97 0.85 25.38
N THR A 46 4.98 0.26 24.72
CA THR A 46 6.02 1.01 23.98
C THR A 46 5.51 1.44 22.60
N ASP A 47 6.20 2.42 21.98
CA ASP A 47 5.93 2.84 20.59
C ASP A 47 6.06 1.65 19.63
N LEU A 48 7.06 0.78 19.83
CA LEU A 48 7.23 -0.45 19.02
C LEU A 48 5.99 -1.34 19.07
N GLN A 49 5.39 -1.50 20.25
CA GLN A 49 4.18 -2.32 20.40
C GLN A 49 2.98 -1.69 19.68
N ILE A 50 2.90 -0.36 19.59
CA ILE A 50 1.91 0.31 18.73
C ILE A 50 2.24 0.10 17.24
N GLY A 51 3.52 0.15 16.87
CA GLY A 51 3.98 -0.16 15.53
C GLY A 51 3.57 -1.55 15.05
N TYR A 52 3.44 -2.52 15.94
CA TYR A 52 2.95 -3.85 15.59
C TYR A 52 1.54 -3.84 14.98
N PHE A 53 0.71 -2.85 15.27
CA PHE A 53 -0.60 -2.73 14.61
C PHE A 53 -0.45 -2.53 13.09
N ALA A 54 0.46 -1.68 12.63
CA ALA A 54 0.72 -1.53 11.20
C ALA A 54 1.55 -2.68 10.62
N MET A 55 2.58 -3.14 11.35
CA MET A 55 3.47 -4.22 10.91
C MET A 55 2.74 -5.56 10.76
N SER A 56 1.68 -5.82 11.55
CA SER A 56 0.89 -7.05 11.45
C SER A 56 0.31 -7.28 10.06
N PHE A 57 -0.06 -6.20 9.34
CA PHE A 57 -0.57 -6.30 7.98
C PHE A 57 0.49 -6.80 7.00
N MET A 58 1.73 -6.31 7.14
CA MET A 58 2.84 -6.76 6.31
C MET A 58 3.25 -8.20 6.66
N ILE A 59 3.31 -8.52 7.96
CA ILE A 59 3.66 -9.85 8.46
C ILE A 59 2.63 -10.90 7.99
N ALA A 60 1.34 -10.60 8.11
CA ALA A 60 0.28 -11.51 7.69
C ALA A 60 0.20 -11.66 6.17
N PHE A 61 0.51 -10.60 5.41
CA PHE A 61 0.45 -10.61 3.95
C PHE A 61 1.39 -11.65 3.34
N VAL A 62 2.62 -11.75 3.83
CA VAL A 62 3.65 -12.61 3.24
C VAL A 62 3.21 -14.08 3.18
N PRO A 63 2.82 -14.75 4.28
CA PRO A 63 2.41 -16.16 4.23
C PRO A 63 1.04 -16.37 3.59
N LEU A 64 0.13 -15.39 3.66
CA LEU A 64 -1.24 -15.54 3.17
C LEU A 64 -1.40 -15.17 1.70
N SER A 65 -0.49 -14.41 1.10
CA SER A 65 -0.62 -13.93 -0.28
C SER A 65 -0.77 -15.06 -1.29
N ILE A 66 0.07 -16.11 -1.21
CA ILE A 66 0.04 -17.24 -2.14
C ILE A 66 -1.24 -18.08 -1.97
N PRO A 67 -1.61 -18.56 -0.77
CA PRO A 67 -2.86 -19.28 -0.57
C PRO A 67 -4.10 -18.51 -1.00
N VAL A 68 -4.13 -17.20 -0.72
CA VAL A 68 -5.26 -16.34 -1.09
C VAL A 68 -5.32 -16.13 -2.60
N SER A 69 -4.19 -15.95 -3.29
CA SER A 69 -4.17 -15.87 -4.76
C SER A 69 -4.71 -17.16 -5.38
N TRP A 70 -4.31 -18.31 -4.85
CA TRP A 70 -4.85 -19.60 -5.28
C TRP A 70 -6.37 -19.68 -5.07
N LEU A 71 -6.86 -19.19 -3.93
CA LEU A 71 -8.30 -19.18 -3.62
C LEU A 71 -9.08 -18.26 -4.59
N ILE A 72 -8.51 -17.09 -4.94
CA ILE A 72 -9.09 -16.15 -5.91
C ILE A 72 -9.16 -16.80 -7.29
N ASP A 73 -8.12 -17.51 -7.73
CA ASP A 73 -8.07 -18.14 -9.03
C ASP A 73 -8.97 -19.39 -9.12
N THR A 74 -9.17 -20.11 -8.00
CA THR A 74 -9.96 -21.36 -7.96
C THR A 74 -11.45 -21.12 -7.77
N TYR A 75 -11.83 -20.24 -6.83
CA TYR A 75 -13.22 -20.01 -6.42
C TYR A 75 -13.78 -18.66 -6.87
N GLY A 76 -12.95 -17.84 -7.51
CA GLY A 76 -13.32 -16.52 -7.98
C GLY A 76 -13.10 -15.42 -6.94
N PHE A 77 -13.04 -14.17 -7.43
CA PHE A 77 -12.77 -13.02 -6.56
C PHE A 77 -13.94 -12.73 -5.61
N ARG A 78 -15.18 -12.95 -6.03
CA ARG A 78 -16.36 -12.66 -5.21
C ARG A 78 -16.32 -13.42 -3.88
N ILE A 79 -16.05 -14.72 -3.92
CA ILE A 79 -15.97 -15.56 -2.71
C ILE A 79 -14.76 -15.15 -1.88
N ALA A 80 -13.58 -15.08 -2.48
CA ALA A 80 -12.35 -14.76 -1.78
C ALA A 80 -12.43 -13.38 -1.11
N VAL A 81 -12.79 -12.34 -1.85
CA VAL A 81 -12.89 -10.97 -1.32
C VAL A 81 -14.02 -10.85 -0.29
N SER A 82 -15.12 -11.59 -0.43
CA SER A 82 -16.17 -11.63 0.60
C SER A 82 -15.65 -12.19 1.93
N ILE A 83 -14.82 -13.22 1.90
CA ILE A 83 -14.15 -13.76 3.10
C ILE A 83 -13.28 -12.67 3.72
N GLY A 84 -12.43 -12.00 2.94
CA GLY A 84 -11.60 -10.89 3.42
C GLY A 84 -12.44 -9.74 3.99
N ALA A 85 -13.50 -9.33 3.30
CA ALA A 85 -14.40 -8.27 3.75
C ALA A 85 -15.08 -8.61 5.08
N LEU A 86 -15.55 -9.85 5.24
CA LEU A 86 -16.16 -10.31 6.50
C LEU A 86 -15.14 -10.35 7.64
N LEU A 87 -13.93 -10.87 7.39
CA LEU A 87 -12.83 -10.80 8.38
C LEU A 87 -12.56 -9.36 8.79
N MET A 88 -12.45 -8.44 7.83
CA MET A 88 -12.24 -7.01 8.09
C MET A 88 -13.37 -6.42 8.95
N GLY A 89 -14.63 -6.70 8.63
CA GLY A 89 -15.79 -6.20 9.37
C GLY A 89 -15.82 -6.72 10.80
N ILE A 90 -15.68 -8.04 10.99
CA ILE A 90 -15.71 -8.69 12.30
C ILE A 90 -14.56 -8.19 13.17
N PHE A 91 -13.32 -8.29 12.70
CA PHE A 91 -12.16 -7.92 13.52
C PHE A 91 -12.02 -6.40 13.68
N GLY A 92 -12.55 -5.59 12.75
CA GLY A 92 -12.67 -4.15 12.93
C GLY A 92 -13.57 -3.78 14.12
N ILE A 93 -14.71 -4.43 14.24
CA ILE A 93 -15.62 -4.26 15.39
C ILE A 93 -14.98 -4.78 16.68
N VAL A 94 -14.38 -5.98 16.66
CA VAL A 94 -13.69 -6.56 17.84
C VAL A 94 -12.58 -5.64 18.33
N ARG A 95 -11.80 -5.04 17.42
CA ARG A 95 -10.76 -4.06 17.77
C ARG A 95 -11.32 -2.84 18.48
N GLY A 96 -12.49 -2.36 18.08
CA GLY A 96 -13.17 -1.25 18.75
C GLY A 96 -13.62 -1.62 20.18
N PHE A 97 -14.11 -2.83 20.37
CA PHE A 97 -14.51 -3.33 21.70
C PHE A 97 -13.34 -3.76 22.60
N ALA A 98 -12.12 -3.80 22.08
CA ALA A 98 -10.95 -4.17 22.89
C ALA A 98 -10.70 -3.19 24.06
N GLY A 99 -11.21 -1.95 24.00
CA GLY A 99 -11.02 -0.94 25.04
C GLY A 99 -9.54 -0.69 25.27
N ALA A 100 -9.08 -0.77 26.53
CA ALA A 100 -7.68 -0.63 26.90
C ALA A 100 -6.89 -1.97 26.87
N ASN A 101 -7.51 -3.07 26.43
CA ASN A 101 -6.83 -4.35 26.33
C ASN A 101 -5.97 -4.42 25.06
N TYR A 102 -4.67 -4.12 25.21
CA TYR A 102 -3.71 -4.16 24.12
C TYR A 102 -3.65 -5.52 23.41
N THR A 103 -3.65 -6.62 24.16
CA THR A 103 -3.56 -7.98 23.60
C THR A 103 -4.74 -8.29 22.69
N LEU A 104 -5.96 -7.95 23.11
CA LEU A 104 -7.16 -8.13 22.29
C LEU A 104 -7.14 -7.21 21.06
N ALA A 105 -6.71 -5.94 21.21
CA ALA A 105 -6.54 -5.00 20.10
C ALA A 105 -5.51 -5.51 19.08
N LEU A 106 -4.40 -6.09 19.55
CA LEU A 106 -3.36 -6.65 18.68
C LEU A 106 -3.85 -7.87 17.89
N TRP A 107 -4.46 -8.85 18.57
CA TRP A 107 -4.95 -10.05 17.88
C TRP A 107 -6.10 -9.76 16.93
N SER A 108 -6.99 -8.84 17.29
CA SER A 108 -8.01 -8.37 16.34
C SER A 108 -7.40 -7.65 15.13
N THR A 109 -6.30 -6.94 15.33
CA THR A 109 -5.56 -6.32 14.22
C THR A 109 -4.88 -7.38 13.35
N PHE A 110 -4.38 -8.49 13.89
CA PHE A 110 -3.91 -9.62 13.07
C PHE A 110 -5.06 -10.24 12.25
N GLY A 111 -6.27 -10.33 12.81
CA GLY A 111 -7.46 -10.76 12.06
C GLY A 111 -7.82 -9.80 10.93
N LEU A 112 -7.72 -8.47 11.16
CA LEU A 112 -7.84 -7.45 10.12
C LEU A 112 -6.74 -7.61 9.06
N ALA A 113 -5.51 -7.81 9.48
CA ALA A 113 -4.36 -7.98 8.61
C ALA A 113 -4.51 -9.18 7.68
N ALA A 114 -5.08 -10.28 8.18
CA ALA A 114 -5.38 -11.46 7.37
C ALA A 114 -6.39 -11.18 6.25
N ALA A 115 -7.22 -10.14 6.36
CA ALA A 115 -8.15 -9.72 5.30
C ALA A 115 -7.44 -9.06 4.11
N GLN A 116 -6.32 -8.38 4.35
CA GLN A 116 -5.66 -7.54 3.32
C GLN A 116 -5.25 -8.30 2.06
N PRO A 117 -4.64 -9.51 2.10
CA PRO A 117 -4.29 -10.25 0.89
C PRO A 117 -5.49 -10.57 0.00
N PHE A 118 -6.68 -10.82 0.56
CA PHE A 118 -7.90 -11.08 -0.21
C PHE A 118 -8.34 -9.88 -1.04
N LEU A 119 -8.10 -8.68 -0.55
CA LEU A 119 -8.46 -7.44 -1.22
C LEU A 119 -7.38 -7.04 -2.23
N LEU A 120 -6.11 -7.05 -1.81
CA LEU A 120 -5.01 -6.57 -2.66
C LEU A 120 -4.70 -7.53 -3.82
N ASN A 121 -4.76 -8.86 -3.61
CA ASN A 121 -4.47 -9.81 -4.69
C ASN A 121 -5.60 -9.88 -5.74
N ALA A 122 -6.82 -9.42 -5.41
CA ALA A 122 -7.93 -9.30 -6.35
C ALA A 122 -7.92 -7.99 -7.18
N TRP A 123 -6.96 -7.11 -6.95
CA TRP A 123 -6.87 -5.75 -7.51
C TRP A 123 -7.04 -5.68 -9.03
N THR A 124 -6.39 -6.56 -9.76
CA THR A 124 -6.47 -6.62 -11.22
C THR A 124 -7.57 -7.58 -11.70
N LYS A 125 -7.95 -8.56 -10.87
CA LYS A 125 -8.96 -9.58 -11.23
C LYS A 125 -10.36 -8.98 -11.39
N VAL A 126 -10.76 -8.08 -10.48
CA VAL A 126 -12.07 -7.41 -10.54
C VAL A 126 -12.22 -6.58 -11.82
N PRO A 127 -11.27 -5.69 -12.18
CA PRO A 127 -11.28 -5.00 -13.46
C PRO A 127 -11.25 -5.96 -14.67
N ALA A 128 -10.47 -7.03 -14.63
CA ALA A 128 -10.36 -7.97 -15.73
C ALA A 128 -11.68 -8.70 -16.02
N ASN A 129 -12.45 -9.02 -14.98
CA ASN A 129 -13.74 -9.74 -15.14
C ASN A 129 -14.89 -8.83 -15.61
N TRP A 130 -14.83 -7.53 -15.34
CA TRP A 130 -15.96 -6.63 -15.56
C TRP A 130 -15.75 -5.57 -16.65
N PHE A 131 -14.50 -5.24 -16.99
CA PHE A 131 -14.16 -4.15 -17.89
C PHE A 131 -13.49 -4.63 -19.18
N ALA A 132 -13.78 -3.94 -20.29
CA ALA A 132 -13.06 -4.13 -21.53
C ALA A 132 -11.57 -3.77 -21.36
N MET A 133 -10.70 -4.32 -22.22
CA MET A 133 -9.25 -4.13 -22.11
C MET A 133 -8.84 -2.66 -22.03
N GLU A 134 -9.51 -1.81 -22.82
CA GLU A 134 -9.23 -0.37 -22.91
C GLU A 134 -9.58 0.38 -21.62
N GLU A 135 -10.51 -0.14 -20.81
CA GLU A 135 -10.98 0.48 -19.57
C GLU A 135 -10.35 -0.12 -18.30
N ARG A 136 -9.65 -1.25 -18.40
CA ARG A 136 -9.06 -1.96 -17.24
C ARG A 136 -8.08 -1.08 -16.46
N ALA A 137 -7.23 -0.34 -17.15
CA ALA A 137 -6.27 0.57 -16.51
C ALA A 137 -6.98 1.65 -15.69
N THR A 138 -8.08 2.22 -16.20
CA THR A 138 -8.89 3.18 -15.47
C THR A 138 -9.54 2.55 -14.23
N ALA A 139 -10.08 1.35 -14.35
CA ALA A 139 -10.69 0.65 -13.22
C ALA A 139 -9.65 0.30 -12.13
N VAL A 140 -8.47 -0.18 -12.50
CA VAL A 140 -7.34 -0.38 -11.58
C VAL A 140 -6.94 0.93 -10.92
N GLY A 141 -6.87 2.03 -11.68
CA GLY A 141 -6.57 3.37 -11.17
C GLY A 141 -7.57 3.83 -10.10
N ILE A 142 -8.86 3.57 -10.27
CA ILE A 142 -9.90 3.89 -9.27
C ILE A 142 -9.68 3.12 -7.97
N VAL A 143 -9.35 1.83 -8.04
CA VAL A 143 -9.04 1.03 -6.85
C VAL A 143 -7.77 1.54 -6.17
N THR A 144 -6.75 1.89 -6.95
CA THR A 144 -5.51 2.49 -6.44
C THR A 144 -5.77 3.80 -5.70
N LEU A 145 -6.59 4.69 -6.30
CA LEU A 145 -7.02 5.92 -5.64
C LEU A 145 -7.79 5.63 -4.35
N GLY A 146 -8.67 4.62 -4.34
CA GLY A 146 -9.37 4.18 -3.13
C GLY A 146 -8.40 3.82 -2.00
N ASN A 147 -7.33 3.06 -2.30
CA ASN A 147 -6.30 2.72 -1.32
C ASN A 147 -5.56 3.96 -0.80
N LEU A 148 -5.11 4.84 -1.68
CA LEU A 148 -4.38 6.05 -1.30
C LEU A 148 -5.26 7.00 -0.48
N VAL A 149 -6.51 7.20 -0.90
CA VAL A 149 -7.49 8.00 -0.14
C VAL A 149 -7.75 7.38 1.22
N GLY A 150 -7.89 6.05 1.32
CA GLY A 150 -8.04 5.35 2.60
C GLY A 150 -6.85 5.60 3.54
N THR A 151 -5.63 5.52 3.02
CA THR A 151 -4.42 5.84 3.80
C THR A 151 -4.42 7.30 4.26
N ALA A 152 -4.72 8.24 3.37
CA ALA A 152 -4.81 9.67 3.72
C ALA A 152 -5.90 9.93 4.77
N LEU A 153 -7.07 9.30 4.64
CA LEU A 153 -8.15 9.43 5.63
C LEU A 153 -7.72 8.89 7.00
N GLY A 154 -7.06 7.72 7.06
CA GLY A 154 -6.55 7.18 8.32
C GLY A 154 -5.52 8.10 8.97
N MET A 155 -4.67 8.74 8.19
CA MET A 155 -3.68 9.71 8.69
C MET A 155 -4.34 10.99 9.23
N VAL A 156 -5.29 11.58 8.50
CA VAL A 156 -5.88 12.88 8.85
C VAL A 156 -6.99 12.76 9.89
N LEU A 157 -7.93 11.83 9.68
CA LEU A 157 -9.11 11.74 10.54
C LEU A 157 -8.77 11.25 11.95
N THR A 158 -7.81 10.33 12.08
CA THR A 158 -7.51 9.76 13.40
C THR A 158 -7.07 10.81 14.42
N PRO A 159 -6.07 11.69 14.15
CA PRO A 159 -5.68 12.71 15.12
C PRO A 159 -6.77 13.77 15.35
N ILE A 160 -7.54 14.15 14.32
CA ILE A 160 -8.67 15.07 14.46
C ILE A 160 -9.75 14.47 15.37
N LEU A 161 -10.12 13.23 15.15
CA LEU A 161 -11.09 12.53 16.00
C LEU A 161 -10.57 12.34 17.41
N PHE A 162 -9.25 12.16 17.58
CA PHE A 162 -8.62 11.98 18.87
C PHE A 162 -8.72 13.23 19.76
N GLU A 163 -8.90 14.43 19.20
CA GLU A 163 -9.14 15.67 19.96
C GLU A 163 -10.50 15.63 20.71
N SER A 164 -11.47 14.88 20.25
CA SER A 164 -12.84 14.84 20.80
C SER A 164 -13.31 13.44 21.23
N MET A 165 -12.63 12.37 20.81
CA MET A 165 -13.04 10.98 21.03
C MET A 165 -11.91 10.16 21.68
N THR A 166 -12.28 9.13 22.40
CA THR A 166 -11.32 8.13 22.91
C THR A 166 -10.86 7.18 21.80
N ILE A 167 -9.67 6.59 21.95
CA ILE A 167 -9.13 5.62 20.99
C ILE A 167 -10.10 4.47 20.72
N PRO A 168 -10.73 3.81 21.73
CA PRO A 168 -11.72 2.76 21.47
C PRO A 168 -12.89 3.22 20.61
N ASN A 169 -13.42 4.42 20.86
CA ASN A 169 -14.55 4.96 20.09
C ASN A 169 -14.18 5.22 18.63
N ILE A 170 -12.96 5.72 18.37
CA ILE A 170 -12.44 5.91 17.02
C ILE A 170 -12.34 4.54 16.31
N GLN A 171 -11.77 3.54 17.00
CA GLN A 171 -11.63 2.20 16.43
C GLN A 171 -13.00 1.52 16.19
N LEU A 172 -13.97 1.74 17.08
CA LEU A 172 -15.33 1.24 16.91
C LEU A 172 -16.03 1.90 15.71
N MET A 173 -15.86 3.20 15.53
CA MET A 173 -16.37 3.92 14.34
C MET A 173 -15.76 3.35 13.05
N TYR A 174 -14.44 3.18 13.00
CA TYR A 174 -13.78 2.56 11.84
C TYR A 174 -14.22 1.11 11.64
N GLY A 175 -14.40 0.34 12.71
CA GLY A 175 -14.97 -1.00 12.67
C GLY A 175 -16.39 -1.04 12.11
N GLY A 176 -17.23 -0.06 12.47
CA GLY A 176 -18.57 0.11 11.93
C GLY A 176 -18.55 0.37 10.42
N VAL A 177 -17.66 1.27 9.95
CA VAL A 177 -17.45 1.52 8.51
C VAL A 177 -16.95 0.26 7.81
N ALA A 178 -16.06 -0.51 8.44
CA ALA A 178 -15.55 -1.77 7.90
C ALA A 178 -16.68 -2.82 7.75
N ALA A 179 -17.50 -2.99 8.77
CA ALA A 179 -18.63 -3.90 8.73
C ALA A 179 -19.66 -3.48 7.66
N PHE A 180 -19.96 -2.18 7.56
CA PHE A 180 -20.85 -1.64 6.53
C PHE A 180 -20.28 -1.88 5.12
N SER A 181 -19.00 -1.59 4.90
CA SER A 181 -18.35 -1.83 3.60
C SER A 181 -18.33 -3.32 3.23
N ALA A 182 -18.12 -4.21 4.21
CA ALA A 182 -18.18 -5.65 4.02
C ALA A 182 -19.58 -6.11 3.59
N VAL A 183 -20.62 -5.67 4.30
CA VAL A 183 -22.02 -5.99 3.94
C VAL A 183 -22.34 -5.48 2.54
N LEU A 184 -22.00 -4.23 2.22
CA LEU A 184 -22.19 -3.67 0.89
C LEU A 184 -21.51 -4.53 -0.19
N PHE A 185 -20.27 -4.91 0.01
CA PHE A 185 -19.56 -5.74 -0.96
C PHE A 185 -20.22 -7.10 -1.16
N VAL A 186 -20.54 -7.82 -0.07
CA VAL A 186 -21.18 -9.14 -0.14
C VAL A 186 -22.51 -9.10 -0.89
N LEU A 187 -23.31 -8.03 -0.69
CA LEU A 187 -24.61 -7.86 -1.32
C LEU A 187 -24.49 -7.45 -2.80
N LEU A 188 -23.57 -6.55 -3.13
CA LEU A 188 -23.47 -5.93 -4.45
C LEU A 188 -22.49 -6.64 -5.39
N ALA A 189 -21.47 -7.33 -4.87
CA ALA A 189 -20.47 -7.97 -5.73
C ALA A 189 -21.05 -9.18 -6.47
N ARG A 190 -20.74 -9.26 -7.75
CA ARG A 190 -21.01 -10.41 -8.62
C ARG A 190 -19.70 -10.82 -9.28
N GLU A 191 -19.52 -12.13 -9.49
CA GLU A 191 -18.27 -12.67 -10.05
C GLU A 191 -18.02 -12.21 -11.48
N THR A 192 -19.01 -12.36 -12.34
CA THR A 192 -18.92 -12.02 -13.77
C THR A 192 -20.22 -11.37 -14.25
N PRO A 193 -20.16 -10.57 -15.30
CA PRO A 193 -21.36 -10.15 -16.01
C PRO A 193 -22.01 -11.30 -16.76
N PRO A 194 -23.30 -11.20 -17.16
CA PRO A 194 -23.99 -12.25 -17.91
C PRO A 194 -23.33 -12.61 -19.24
N THR A 195 -22.63 -11.67 -19.88
CA THR A 195 -21.77 -11.92 -21.06
C THR A 195 -20.38 -11.37 -20.79
N PRO A 196 -19.31 -12.11 -21.19
CA PRO A 196 -17.94 -11.65 -21.00
C PRO A 196 -17.69 -10.27 -21.63
N PRO A 197 -16.86 -9.40 -21.01
CA PRO A 197 -16.55 -8.09 -21.57
C PRO A 197 -15.51 -8.11 -22.70
N CYS A 198 -14.87 -9.26 -22.94
CA CYS A 198 -13.84 -9.45 -23.99
C CYS A 198 -13.74 -10.92 -24.43
N ALA A 199 -12.94 -11.20 -25.49
CA ALA A 199 -12.75 -12.53 -26.05
C ALA A 199 -12.14 -13.52 -25.03
N PRO A 200 -12.47 -14.83 -25.14
CA PRO A 200 -11.83 -15.87 -24.33
C PRO A 200 -10.32 -15.90 -24.55
N GLY A 201 -9.55 -16.19 -23.49
CA GLY A 201 -8.08 -16.25 -23.55
C GLY A 201 -7.35 -14.99 -23.10
N GLN A 202 -8.06 -13.90 -22.78
CA GLN A 202 -7.51 -12.68 -22.20
C GLN A 202 -7.65 -12.61 -20.66
N GLU A 203 -7.78 -13.79 -20.04
CA GLU A 203 -7.89 -13.90 -18.58
C GLU A 203 -6.56 -13.56 -17.90
N VAL A 204 -6.61 -12.68 -16.89
CA VAL A 204 -5.45 -12.39 -16.04
C VAL A 204 -5.38 -13.44 -14.93
N ARG A 205 -4.33 -14.26 -14.92
CA ARG A 205 -4.02 -15.15 -13.79
C ARG A 205 -3.17 -14.41 -12.78
N ALA A 206 -3.50 -14.56 -11.50
CA ALA A 206 -2.77 -13.88 -10.42
C ALA A 206 -1.35 -14.43 -10.23
N LEU A 207 -1.17 -15.75 -10.43
CA LEU A 207 0.14 -16.37 -10.26
C LEU A 207 0.36 -17.52 -11.27
N MET A 208 1.47 -17.49 -12.01
CA MET A 208 1.94 -18.60 -12.84
C MET A 208 3.29 -19.11 -12.33
N LEU A 209 3.33 -20.33 -11.80
CA LEU A 209 4.53 -20.93 -11.20
C LEU A 209 5.72 -21.01 -12.17
N ASP A 210 5.48 -21.30 -13.45
CA ASP A 210 6.55 -21.35 -14.47
C ASP A 210 7.13 -19.96 -14.75
N GLY A 211 6.29 -18.91 -14.73
CA GLY A 211 6.75 -17.52 -14.84
C GLY A 211 7.62 -17.07 -13.67
N LEU A 212 7.36 -17.59 -12.46
CA LEU A 212 8.19 -17.35 -11.28
C LEU A 212 9.64 -17.78 -11.49
N LYS A 213 9.83 -19.03 -11.92
CA LYS A 213 11.18 -19.59 -12.15
C LYS A 213 11.96 -18.76 -13.15
N TYR A 214 11.31 -18.40 -14.28
CA TYR A 214 11.96 -17.57 -15.29
C TYR A 214 12.32 -16.17 -14.75
N SER A 215 11.42 -15.49 -14.06
CA SER A 215 11.67 -14.15 -13.51
C SER A 215 12.90 -14.10 -12.62
N PHE A 216 13.13 -15.13 -11.79
CA PHE A 216 14.31 -15.23 -10.93
C PHE A 216 15.62 -15.51 -11.66
N THR A 217 15.60 -15.90 -12.94
CA THR A 217 16.80 -16.02 -13.77
C THR A 217 17.26 -14.68 -14.35
N VAL A 218 16.36 -13.69 -14.39
CA VAL A 218 16.62 -12.37 -14.99
C VAL A 218 17.32 -11.45 -13.98
N LYS A 219 18.62 -11.17 -14.21
CA LYS A 219 19.43 -10.33 -13.30
C LYS A 219 18.82 -8.94 -13.07
N ALA A 220 18.28 -8.30 -14.13
CA ALA A 220 17.64 -6.99 -14.03
C ALA A 220 16.41 -6.99 -13.11
N PHE A 221 15.69 -8.13 -13.04
CA PHE A 221 14.54 -8.29 -12.16
C PHE A 221 14.95 -8.28 -10.67
N TRP A 222 16.10 -8.88 -10.32
CA TRP A 222 16.62 -8.81 -8.95
C TRP A 222 16.92 -7.38 -8.51
N PHE A 223 17.51 -6.55 -9.38
CA PHE A 223 17.72 -5.13 -9.07
C PHE A 223 16.39 -4.41 -8.91
N THR A 224 15.37 -4.75 -9.72
CA THR A 224 14.02 -4.19 -9.57
C THR A 224 13.40 -4.58 -8.23
N LEU A 225 13.53 -5.84 -7.80
CA LEU A 225 13.07 -6.28 -6.49
C LEU A 225 13.77 -5.53 -5.35
N LEU A 226 15.10 -5.33 -5.45
CA LEU A 226 15.88 -4.61 -4.42
C LEU A 226 15.45 -3.14 -4.31
N VAL A 227 15.35 -2.42 -5.43
CA VAL A 227 14.94 -1.00 -5.37
C VAL A 227 13.49 -0.85 -4.93
N SER A 228 12.61 -1.79 -5.31
CA SER A 228 11.22 -1.81 -4.84
C SER A 228 11.13 -2.12 -3.35
N PHE A 229 11.93 -3.07 -2.85
CA PHE A 229 12.03 -3.39 -1.42
C PHE A 229 12.47 -2.17 -0.61
N ILE A 230 13.53 -1.47 -1.06
CA ILE A 230 14.02 -0.25 -0.41
C ILE A 230 12.94 0.85 -0.45
N GLY A 231 12.35 1.12 -1.62
CA GLY A 231 11.35 2.16 -1.78
C GLY A 231 10.11 1.93 -0.92
N LEU A 232 9.56 0.70 -0.95
CA LEU A 232 8.41 0.32 -0.11
C LEU A 232 8.77 0.29 1.37
N GLY A 233 9.98 -0.17 1.72
CA GLY A 233 10.46 -0.18 3.09
C GLY A 233 10.55 1.23 3.68
N ILE A 234 11.10 2.17 2.94
CA ILE A 234 11.18 3.57 3.34
C ILE A 234 9.78 4.19 3.47
N PHE A 235 8.91 3.96 2.47
CA PHE A 235 7.53 4.45 2.52
C PHE A 235 6.79 3.92 3.75
N ASN A 236 6.80 2.61 3.96
CA ASN A 236 6.12 1.97 5.08
C ASN A 236 6.74 2.37 6.43
N GLY A 237 8.06 2.50 6.50
CA GLY A 237 8.75 2.93 7.70
C GLY A 237 8.40 4.37 8.09
N VAL A 238 8.49 5.30 7.14
CA VAL A 238 8.14 6.70 7.39
C VAL A 238 6.66 6.85 7.74
N THR A 239 5.75 6.19 7.03
CA THR A 239 4.31 6.28 7.32
C THR A 239 3.96 5.66 8.66
N THR A 240 4.58 4.54 9.04
CA THR A 240 4.33 3.88 10.33
C THR A 240 4.83 4.72 11.51
N TRP A 241 6.02 5.31 11.39
CA TRP A 241 6.65 6.07 12.47
C TRP A 241 6.45 7.58 12.37
N ILE A 242 5.53 8.06 11.55
CA ILE A 242 5.41 9.47 11.17
C ILE A 242 5.27 10.41 12.37
N GLU A 243 4.49 10.04 13.37
CA GLU A 243 4.34 10.81 14.62
C GLU A 243 5.61 10.72 15.47
N GLY A 244 6.18 9.51 15.63
CA GLY A 244 7.42 9.30 16.37
C GLY A 244 8.62 10.06 15.78
N ILE A 245 8.68 10.21 14.44
CA ILE A 245 9.72 10.97 13.74
C ILE A 245 9.68 12.47 14.11
N ILE A 246 8.50 13.06 14.23
CA ILE A 246 8.36 14.50 14.42
C ILE A 246 8.13 14.91 15.88
N ARG A 247 7.62 14.02 16.73
CA ARG A 247 7.32 14.26 18.15
C ARG A 247 8.50 14.84 18.95
N PRO A 248 9.78 14.35 18.81
CA PRO A 248 10.91 14.92 19.55
C PRO A 248 11.20 16.38 19.22
N ARG A 249 10.71 16.88 18.09
CA ARG A 249 10.81 18.27 17.64
C ARG A 249 9.64 19.14 18.07
N GLY A 250 8.70 18.61 18.88
CA GLY A 250 7.56 19.34 19.43
C GLY A 250 6.35 19.44 18.51
N PHE A 251 6.30 18.70 17.41
CA PHE A 251 5.13 18.66 16.52
C PHE A 251 4.02 17.78 17.10
N SER A 252 2.78 18.12 16.78
CA SER A 252 1.57 17.45 17.27
C SER A 252 1.20 16.22 16.45
N PRO A 253 0.31 15.34 16.97
CA PRO A 253 -0.31 14.27 16.17
C PRO A 253 -1.06 14.79 14.94
N THR A 254 -1.68 15.96 15.02
CA THR A 254 -2.36 16.60 13.88
C THR A 254 -1.36 17.00 12.79
N ASP A 255 -0.16 17.48 13.17
CA ASP A 255 0.93 17.71 12.22
C ASP A 255 1.37 16.42 11.54
N ALA A 256 1.46 15.31 12.28
CA ALA A 256 1.78 14.00 11.73
C ALA A 256 0.74 13.54 10.71
N GLY A 257 -0.54 13.73 11.01
CA GLY A 257 -1.63 13.43 10.08
C GLY A 257 -1.56 14.26 8.79
N THR A 258 -1.33 15.57 8.93
CA THR A 258 -1.16 16.50 7.81
C THR A 258 0.03 16.12 6.94
N LEU A 259 1.15 15.78 7.58
CA LEU A 259 2.37 15.33 6.93
C LEU A 259 2.13 14.06 6.09
N GLY A 260 1.48 13.05 6.70
CA GLY A 260 1.12 11.81 6.01
C GLY A 260 0.19 12.05 4.81
N ALA A 261 -0.81 12.91 4.97
CA ALA A 261 -1.72 13.25 3.88
C ALA A 261 -0.99 13.96 2.72
N LEU A 262 -0.11 14.92 3.02
CA LEU A 262 0.67 15.62 2.00
C LEU A 262 1.63 14.67 1.27
N MET A 263 2.22 13.71 1.99
CA MET A 263 3.03 12.66 1.39
C MET A 263 2.20 11.79 0.43
N ILE A 264 0.97 11.44 0.78
CA ILE A 264 0.06 10.68 -0.09
C ILE A 264 -0.37 11.52 -1.31
N VAL A 265 -0.73 12.79 -1.11
CA VAL A 265 -1.14 13.70 -2.21
C VAL A 265 0.02 13.87 -3.20
N GLY A 266 1.23 14.15 -2.70
CA GLY A 266 2.44 14.18 -3.53
C GLY A 266 2.64 12.87 -4.27
N GLY A 267 2.47 11.74 -3.57
CA GLY A 267 2.57 10.40 -4.12
C GLY A 267 1.59 10.12 -5.26
N VAL A 268 0.33 10.51 -5.11
CA VAL A 268 -0.69 10.37 -6.18
C VAL A 268 -0.28 11.14 -7.43
N ILE A 269 0.13 12.40 -7.26
CA ILE A 269 0.56 13.25 -8.38
C ILE A 269 1.80 12.64 -9.03
N GLY A 270 2.80 12.23 -8.25
CA GLY A 270 4.03 11.63 -8.73
C GLY A 270 3.80 10.31 -9.48
N ALA A 271 2.94 9.43 -8.92
CA ALA A 271 2.60 8.13 -9.52
C ALA A 271 1.81 8.24 -10.85
N VAL A 272 1.24 9.39 -11.16
CA VAL A 272 0.60 9.66 -12.45
C VAL A 272 1.57 10.34 -13.42
N LEU A 273 2.23 11.41 -13.00
CA LEU A 273 3.05 12.23 -13.89
C LEU A 273 4.36 11.54 -14.32
N MET A 274 5.08 10.96 -13.38
CA MET A 274 6.40 10.39 -13.66
C MET A 274 6.34 9.14 -14.54
N PRO A 275 5.44 8.16 -14.32
CA PRO A 275 5.25 7.05 -15.24
C PRO A 275 4.80 7.50 -16.62
N ALA A 276 3.86 8.45 -16.73
CA ALA A 276 3.41 8.98 -18.02
C ALA A 276 4.57 9.60 -18.84
N LEU A 277 5.46 10.34 -18.17
CA LEU A 277 6.67 10.88 -18.80
C LEU A 277 7.67 9.78 -19.17
N SER A 278 7.82 8.77 -18.31
CA SER A 278 8.66 7.59 -18.56
C SER A 278 8.16 6.79 -19.77
N ASP A 279 6.85 6.62 -19.90
CA ASP A 279 6.22 5.94 -21.03
C ASP A 279 6.45 6.69 -22.34
N LYS A 280 6.23 8.02 -22.32
CA LYS A 280 6.43 8.88 -23.49
C LYS A 280 7.87 8.86 -23.98
N GLN A 281 8.84 8.83 -23.07
CA GLN A 281 10.27 8.86 -23.41
C GLN A 281 10.88 7.46 -23.55
N ARG A 282 10.18 6.40 -23.09
CA ARG A 282 10.66 5.02 -23.02
C ARG A 282 11.99 4.86 -22.28
N LYS A 283 12.20 5.67 -21.23
CA LYS A 283 13.44 5.71 -20.41
C LYS A 283 13.15 5.36 -18.96
N ARG A 284 12.88 4.07 -18.67
CA ARG A 284 12.53 3.60 -17.32
C ARG A 284 13.63 3.88 -16.31
N GLN A 285 14.87 3.58 -16.69
CA GLN A 285 16.04 3.78 -15.87
C GLN A 285 16.21 5.24 -15.44
N LEU A 286 16.11 6.19 -16.38
CA LEU A 286 16.24 7.62 -16.10
C LEU A 286 15.20 8.10 -15.08
N PHE A 287 13.94 7.68 -15.23
CA PHE A 287 12.87 8.12 -14.34
C PHE A 287 12.95 7.45 -12.95
N LEU A 288 13.50 6.24 -12.84
CA LEU A 288 13.86 5.65 -11.56
C LEU A 288 15.00 6.42 -10.86
N TYR A 289 16.00 6.86 -11.61
CA TYR A 289 17.04 7.77 -11.09
C TYR A 289 16.44 9.05 -10.52
N ILE A 290 15.59 9.72 -11.30
CA ILE A 290 14.94 10.96 -10.88
C ILE A 290 14.09 10.71 -9.62
N ALA A 291 13.38 9.59 -9.55
CA ALA A 291 12.54 9.23 -8.41
C ALA A 291 13.35 9.04 -7.12
N PHE A 292 14.42 8.24 -7.15
CA PHE A 292 15.24 8.01 -5.96
C PHE A 292 16.08 9.25 -5.60
N LEU A 293 16.67 9.93 -6.55
CA LEU A 293 17.44 11.15 -6.30
C LEU A 293 16.56 12.28 -5.75
N GLY A 294 15.38 12.47 -6.33
CA GLY A 294 14.41 13.48 -5.89
C GLY A 294 13.79 13.19 -4.51
N SER A 295 13.81 11.92 -4.06
CA SER A 295 13.37 11.55 -2.71
C SER A 295 14.35 12.01 -1.62
N ILE A 296 15.63 12.19 -1.93
CA ILE A 296 16.67 12.54 -0.95
C ILE A 296 16.41 13.91 -0.30
N PRO A 297 16.15 15.01 -1.03
CA PRO A 297 15.81 16.29 -0.43
C PRO A 297 14.58 16.23 0.49
N GLY A 298 13.54 15.48 0.07
CA GLY A 298 12.35 15.24 0.89
C GLY A 298 12.68 14.53 2.19
N MET A 299 13.51 13.48 2.14
CA MET A 299 13.98 12.75 3.31
C MET A 299 14.85 13.62 4.22
N ALA A 300 15.77 14.42 3.65
CA ALA A 300 16.61 15.34 4.40
C ALA A 300 15.77 16.41 5.12
N GLY A 301 14.79 16.99 4.45
CA GLY A 301 13.86 17.93 5.08
C GLY A 301 13.02 17.27 6.18
N LEU A 302 12.51 16.07 5.96
CA LEU A 302 11.82 15.31 7.01
C LEU A 302 12.71 15.06 8.23
N THR A 303 14.01 14.87 8.03
CA THR A 303 14.98 14.63 9.10
C THR A 303 15.31 15.90 9.91
N TYR A 304 15.49 17.04 9.23
CA TYR A 304 16.08 18.22 9.83
C TYR A 304 15.16 19.46 9.91
N ALA A 305 13.97 19.42 9.29
CA ALA A 305 13.07 20.58 9.32
C ALA A 305 12.62 20.92 10.73
N THR A 306 12.73 22.20 11.09
CA THR A 306 12.26 22.76 12.37
C THR A 306 10.98 23.60 12.20
N SER A 307 10.62 23.96 10.97
CA SER A 307 9.38 24.68 10.65
C SER A 307 8.35 23.75 9.99
N SER A 308 7.08 23.95 10.31
CA SER A 308 5.97 23.18 9.72
C SER A 308 5.94 23.29 8.19
N THR A 309 6.20 24.48 7.65
CA THR A 309 6.20 24.71 6.19
C THR A 309 7.25 23.86 5.48
N LEU A 310 8.50 23.85 5.98
CA LEU A 310 9.55 23.03 5.40
C LEU A 310 9.26 21.54 5.57
N LEU A 311 8.73 21.14 6.73
CA LEU A 311 8.36 19.78 7.03
C LEU A 311 7.28 19.26 6.06
N TYR A 312 6.22 20.04 5.85
CA TYR A 312 5.13 19.70 4.93
C TYR A 312 5.56 19.65 3.47
N ALA A 313 6.37 20.63 3.03
CA ALA A 313 6.95 20.62 1.70
C ALA A 313 7.83 19.38 1.48
N SER A 314 8.63 19.02 2.48
CA SER A 314 9.50 17.83 2.42
C SER A 314 8.71 16.53 2.33
N ALA A 315 7.61 16.41 3.05
CA ALA A 315 6.71 15.25 2.96
C ALA A 315 6.08 15.13 1.56
N PHE A 316 5.60 16.24 1.01
CA PHE A 316 5.05 16.27 -0.34
C PHE A 316 6.11 15.84 -1.38
N VAL A 317 7.32 16.39 -1.32
CA VAL A 317 8.43 16.06 -2.21
C VAL A 317 8.83 14.59 -2.08
N LEU A 318 8.97 14.09 -0.84
CA LEU A 318 9.27 12.68 -0.57
C LEU A 318 8.19 11.78 -1.17
N GLY A 319 6.93 12.07 -0.91
CA GLY A 319 5.81 11.32 -1.44
C GLY A 319 5.77 11.32 -2.96
N PHE A 320 5.91 12.50 -3.59
CA PHE A 320 5.91 12.66 -5.05
C PHE A 320 6.94 11.77 -5.73
N PHE A 321 8.18 11.83 -5.30
CA PHE A 321 9.26 11.09 -5.94
C PHE A 321 9.26 9.61 -5.54
N LEU A 322 9.17 9.28 -4.26
CA LEU A 322 9.28 7.91 -3.78
C LEU A 322 8.16 7.02 -4.30
N THR A 323 6.91 7.51 -4.27
CA THR A 323 5.75 6.73 -4.73
C THR A 323 5.75 6.56 -6.25
N SER A 324 6.30 7.52 -7.00
CA SER A 324 6.41 7.42 -8.46
C SER A 324 7.32 6.29 -8.94
N ALA A 325 8.28 5.86 -8.11
CA ALA A 325 9.20 4.77 -8.47
C ALA A 325 8.49 3.44 -8.67
N MET A 326 7.42 3.18 -7.89
CA MET A 326 6.75 1.87 -7.87
C MET A 326 6.10 1.50 -9.21
N PRO A 327 5.21 2.32 -9.82
CA PRO A 327 4.62 1.97 -11.11
C PRO A 327 5.67 1.89 -12.24
N ILE A 328 6.75 2.70 -12.19
CA ILE A 328 7.83 2.62 -13.16
C ILE A 328 8.60 1.30 -13.00
N ALA A 329 8.88 0.87 -11.76
CA ALA A 329 9.55 -0.39 -11.47
C ALA A 329 8.68 -1.59 -11.88
N MET A 330 7.36 -1.54 -11.65
CA MET A 330 6.42 -2.57 -12.08
C MET A 330 6.39 -2.72 -13.61
N GLN A 331 6.36 -1.61 -14.34
CA GLN A 331 6.39 -1.62 -15.80
C GLN A 331 7.74 -2.15 -16.32
N TYR A 332 8.84 -1.70 -15.73
CA TYR A 332 10.17 -2.22 -16.09
C TYR A 332 10.28 -3.73 -15.83
N ALA A 333 9.76 -4.20 -14.69
CA ALA A 333 9.73 -5.62 -14.37
C ALA A 333 8.98 -6.43 -15.42
N ALA A 334 7.79 -5.97 -15.83
CA ALA A 334 7.00 -6.62 -16.88
C ALA A 334 7.77 -6.69 -18.22
N GLU A 335 8.47 -5.61 -18.58
CA GLU A 335 9.27 -5.54 -19.83
C GLU A 335 10.47 -6.50 -19.80
N VAL A 336 11.20 -6.62 -18.67
CA VAL A 336 12.41 -7.46 -18.61
C VAL A 336 12.12 -8.93 -18.36
N THR A 337 10.99 -9.25 -17.76
CA THR A 337 10.58 -10.64 -17.49
C THR A 337 9.72 -11.25 -18.59
N HIS A 338 9.41 -10.54 -19.66
CA HIS A 338 8.66 -11.10 -20.77
C HIS A 338 9.33 -12.41 -21.27
N PRO A 339 8.59 -13.53 -21.43
CA PRO A 339 7.13 -13.68 -21.58
C PRO A 339 6.35 -13.97 -20.27
N THR A 340 6.93 -13.78 -19.09
CA THR A 340 6.17 -13.95 -17.84
C THR A 340 4.99 -12.97 -17.80
N PRO A 341 3.79 -13.40 -17.38
CA PRO A 341 2.64 -12.52 -17.21
C PRO A 341 2.96 -11.38 -16.21
N GLU A 342 2.54 -10.16 -16.54
CA GLU A 342 2.76 -8.96 -15.70
C GLU A 342 2.22 -9.14 -14.27
N GLY A 343 1.09 -9.84 -14.10
CA GLY A 343 0.53 -10.12 -12.78
C GLY A 343 1.48 -10.93 -11.89
N THR A 344 2.28 -11.82 -12.46
CA THR A 344 3.27 -12.63 -11.71
C THR A 344 4.46 -11.78 -11.27
N SER A 345 5.06 -11.01 -12.17
CA SER A 345 6.20 -10.14 -11.83
C SER A 345 5.81 -9.05 -10.84
N ASN A 346 4.65 -8.40 -11.04
CA ASN A 346 4.14 -7.36 -10.15
C ASN A 346 3.71 -7.92 -8.78
N GLY A 347 3.13 -9.14 -8.75
CA GLY A 347 2.82 -9.85 -7.52
C GLY A 347 4.06 -10.16 -6.68
N LEU A 348 5.18 -10.53 -7.32
CA LEU A 348 6.47 -10.72 -6.65
C LEU A 348 7.01 -9.41 -6.07
N ILE A 349 6.93 -8.30 -6.80
CA ILE A 349 7.33 -6.98 -6.30
C ILE A 349 6.52 -6.62 -5.05
N GLN A 350 5.20 -6.82 -5.08
CA GLN A 350 4.33 -6.57 -3.92
C GLN A 350 4.70 -7.47 -2.73
N LEU A 351 4.91 -8.75 -2.97
CA LEU A 351 5.27 -9.70 -1.92
C LEU A 351 6.62 -9.34 -1.26
N PHE A 352 7.63 -9.03 -2.06
CA PHE A 352 8.93 -8.56 -1.55
C PHE A 352 8.80 -7.22 -0.81
N GLY A 353 7.96 -6.32 -1.33
CA GLY A 353 7.67 -5.05 -0.68
C GLY A 353 7.05 -5.20 0.72
N GLN A 354 6.19 -6.19 0.93
CA GLN A 354 5.66 -6.49 2.27
C GLN A 354 6.73 -7.08 3.20
N GLY A 355 7.70 -7.81 2.65
CA GLY A 355 8.89 -8.26 3.40
C GLY A 355 9.72 -7.10 3.97
N ALA A 356 9.56 -5.88 3.44
CA ALA A 356 10.20 -4.67 3.95
C ALA A 356 9.72 -4.25 5.38
N VAL A 357 8.81 -4.98 6.01
CA VAL A 357 8.50 -4.87 7.44
C VAL A 357 9.76 -4.93 8.32
N VAL A 358 10.79 -5.65 7.88
CA VAL A 358 12.10 -5.69 8.55
C VAL A 358 12.69 -4.28 8.67
N PHE A 359 12.53 -3.44 7.65
CA PHE A 359 13.01 -2.06 7.69
C PHE A 359 12.24 -1.20 8.69
N VAL A 360 10.93 -1.39 8.80
CA VAL A 360 10.09 -0.72 9.80
C VAL A 360 10.58 -1.04 11.22
N TYR A 361 10.91 -2.31 11.47
CA TYR A 361 11.46 -2.76 12.75
C TYR A 361 12.87 -2.17 12.99
N ILE A 362 13.75 -2.19 11.98
CA ILE A 362 15.11 -1.63 12.07
C ILE A 362 15.06 -0.13 12.40
N MET A 363 14.12 0.62 11.82
CA MET A 363 13.97 2.05 12.13
C MET A 363 13.74 2.29 13.61
N GLU A 364 12.87 1.52 14.26
CA GLU A 364 12.65 1.65 15.71
C GLU A 364 13.87 1.18 16.52
N ALA A 365 14.53 0.10 16.11
CA ALA A 365 15.72 -0.41 16.78
C ALA A 365 16.90 0.57 16.72
N MET A 366 16.94 1.44 15.71
CA MET A 366 17.96 2.50 15.55
C MET A 366 17.59 3.82 16.21
N LYS A 367 16.48 3.90 16.91
CA LYS A 367 16.04 5.08 17.63
C LYS A 367 17.05 5.48 18.68
N SER A 368 17.46 6.73 18.69
CA SER A 368 18.42 7.27 19.65
C SER A 368 17.84 7.31 21.06
N ALA A 369 18.70 7.44 22.07
CA ALA A 369 18.29 7.53 23.47
C ALA A 369 17.38 8.73 23.79
N ASP A 370 17.46 9.81 23.00
CA ASP A 370 16.59 10.98 23.04
C ASP A 370 15.24 10.78 22.35
N GLY A 371 14.97 9.59 21.82
CA GLY A 371 13.76 9.26 21.09
C GLY A 371 13.76 9.65 19.60
N SER A 372 14.88 10.17 19.08
CA SER A 372 14.98 10.62 17.68
C SER A 372 15.16 9.44 16.70
N PHE A 373 14.45 9.50 15.56
CA PHE A 373 14.62 8.60 14.43
C PHE A 373 15.72 9.04 13.45
N THR A 374 16.51 10.08 13.77
CA THR A 374 17.56 10.62 12.90
C THR A 374 18.51 9.53 12.36
N PRO A 375 19.05 8.58 13.16
CA PRO A 375 19.91 7.54 12.61
C PRO A 375 19.21 6.65 11.58
N ALA A 376 17.96 6.31 11.79
CA ALA A 376 17.17 5.51 10.86
C ALA A 376 16.86 6.25 9.56
N LEU A 377 16.59 7.56 9.63
CA LEU A 377 16.36 8.41 8.45
C LEU A 377 17.65 8.63 7.66
N LEU A 378 18.81 8.70 8.32
CA LEU A 378 20.13 8.72 7.67
C LEU A 378 20.41 7.40 6.95
N LEU A 379 20.08 6.26 7.58
CA LEU A 379 20.14 4.96 6.90
C LEU A 379 19.23 4.94 5.67
N ALA A 380 18.00 5.45 5.77
CA ALA A 380 17.08 5.54 4.65
C ALA A 380 17.66 6.39 3.50
N MET A 381 18.29 7.53 3.80
CA MET A 381 19.00 8.34 2.78
C MET A 381 20.16 7.56 2.14
N GLY A 382 20.94 6.83 2.95
CA GLY A 382 22.00 5.94 2.43
C GLY A 382 21.46 4.86 1.50
N LEU A 383 20.31 4.27 1.84
CA LEU A 383 19.64 3.28 1.00
C LEU A 383 19.06 3.88 -0.30
N LEU A 384 18.56 5.13 -0.25
CA LEU A 384 18.15 5.86 -1.47
C LEU A 384 19.36 6.09 -2.39
N LEU A 385 20.51 6.46 -1.85
CA LEU A 385 21.76 6.59 -2.61
C LEU A 385 22.22 5.24 -3.18
N ALA A 386 22.16 4.16 -2.39
CA ALA A 386 22.47 2.82 -2.85
C ALA A 386 21.52 2.35 -3.98
N SER A 387 20.26 2.78 -3.92
CA SER A 387 19.29 2.50 -5.00
C SER A 387 19.72 3.10 -6.33
N LEU A 388 20.39 4.24 -6.34
CA LEU A 388 20.96 4.83 -7.59
C LEU A 388 21.99 3.88 -8.23
N PHE A 389 22.82 3.22 -7.39
CA PHE A 389 23.73 2.21 -7.90
C PHE A 389 22.99 1.00 -8.49
N PHE A 390 21.97 0.48 -7.81
CA PHE A 390 21.18 -0.63 -8.36
C PHE A 390 20.44 -0.24 -9.63
N VAL A 391 19.87 0.95 -9.71
CA VAL A 391 19.26 1.49 -10.94
C VAL A 391 20.28 1.60 -12.09
N SER A 392 21.57 1.90 -11.80
CA SER A 392 22.60 1.93 -12.85
C SER A 392 22.85 0.58 -13.52
N GLN A 393 22.53 -0.51 -12.83
CA GLN A 393 22.64 -1.87 -13.37
C GLN A 393 21.40 -2.31 -14.18
N MET A 394 20.31 -1.54 -14.11
CA MET A 394 19.09 -1.73 -14.86
C MET A 394 19.25 -1.03 -16.21
N LYS A 395 19.25 -1.79 -17.32
CA LYS A 395 19.37 -1.21 -18.65
C LYS A 395 18.00 -1.17 -19.30
N ASP A 396 17.64 -0.03 -19.89
CA ASP A 396 16.48 0.02 -20.78
C ASP A 396 16.71 -0.96 -21.94
N LYS A 397 15.69 -1.73 -22.33
CA LYS A 397 15.79 -2.59 -23.52
C LYS A 397 16.11 -1.68 -24.72
N ALA A 398 17.21 -1.97 -25.41
CA ALA A 398 17.46 -1.39 -26.73
C ALA A 398 16.28 -1.78 -27.65
N GLN A 399 15.75 -0.80 -28.34
CA GLN A 399 14.69 -0.98 -29.33
C GLN A 399 15.16 -1.77 -30.52
#